data_a2d6b2a68fb308ca74909374ba427219
#
_entry.id   a2d6b2a68fb308ca74909374ba427219
#
_cell.length_a   1.000
_cell.length_b   1.000
_cell.length_c   1.000
_cell.angle_alpha   90.00
_cell.angle_beta   90.00
_cell.angle_gamma   90.00
#
_symmetry.space_group_name_H-M   'P 1'
#
loop_
_entity.id
_entity.type
_entity.pdbx_description
1 polymer ?
#
loop_
_entity_poly.entity_id
_entity_poly.type
_entity_poly.pdbx_seq_one_letter_code
_entity_poly.pdbx_strand_id
1 'polypeptide(L)'
;MGIVLLIDEAGMADDQAMLKLLAAVDVAGAKAVVIGDPLQLGAVEPGGGLEALVNRHGPAVHVDENIRQRDPGERAALAQLRSGDVGEAVDWYRRDDRIVNAPIRQDALKAAVAAWERDLLAGRETVLLAWRRRDVAALNDSARQRRAAAGAITGPEIEAPGGRRYAAGDLVVALAPSGDGRFVTSERGTVTGVGSDQMTVRFADGRDEVLIGDQLDSDHLDHAYALTVHRVQGATVDTAHVFADGGGRELAYVAMSRARARTQVYVTADDHGQASEDLVTEWSLDRRQRWTIDADRPAEPGQPTRPDLARRATHAVRVAQLVAERNAVAAIAPEETRRINTLDAHVRLSASRSSGASRSRTRTMRAAAHMYGTAAYEGWPGRTWQGGHTGLPRRNPTGATSREGR
;
A
#
# COMPACT_ATOMS: atom_id res chain seq x y z
N MET A 1 20.16 -27.47 -7.42
CA MET A 1 19.19 -26.69 -6.57
C MET A 1 18.45 -25.78 -7.49
N GLY A 2 17.10 -25.86 -7.52
CA GLY A 2 16.28 -24.93 -8.31
C GLY A 2 16.00 -23.65 -7.52
N ILE A 3 16.00 -22.51 -8.20
CA ILE A 3 15.59 -21.23 -7.63
C ILE A 3 14.07 -21.19 -7.55
N VAL A 4 13.51 -20.70 -6.43
CA VAL A 4 12.07 -20.42 -6.28
C VAL A 4 11.90 -18.94 -5.97
N LEU A 5 11.11 -18.25 -6.78
CA LEU A 5 10.69 -16.87 -6.55
C LEU A 5 9.30 -16.87 -5.89
N LEU A 6 9.18 -16.25 -4.72
CA LEU A 6 7.91 -16.03 -4.06
C LEU A 6 7.46 -14.58 -4.36
N ILE A 7 6.28 -14.41 -4.94
CA ILE A 7 5.67 -13.11 -5.25
C ILE A 7 4.48 -12.97 -4.31
N ASP A 8 4.66 -12.22 -3.23
CA ASP A 8 3.60 -11.96 -2.24
C ASP A 8 2.82 -10.70 -2.62
N GLU A 9 1.55 -10.62 -2.19
CA GLU A 9 0.60 -9.54 -2.55
C GLU A 9 0.51 -9.31 -4.07
N ALA A 10 0.54 -10.39 -4.84
CA ALA A 10 0.65 -10.35 -6.30
C ALA A 10 -0.56 -9.69 -7.00
N GLY A 11 -1.69 -9.52 -6.31
CA GLY A 11 -2.81 -8.73 -6.78
C GLY A 11 -2.49 -7.25 -6.98
N MET A 12 -1.48 -6.74 -6.27
CA MET A 12 -1.02 -5.35 -6.39
C MET A 12 -0.01 -5.12 -7.51
N ALA A 13 0.52 -6.18 -8.11
CA ALA A 13 1.40 -6.06 -9.27
C ALA A 13 0.57 -5.74 -10.51
N ASP A 14 0.95 -4.68 -11.24
CA ASP A 14 0.39 -4.41 -12.54
C ASP A 14 0.83 -5.46 -13.57
N ASP A 15 0.15 -5.50 -14.72
CA ASP A 15 0.41 -6.50 -15.75
C ASP A 15 1.83 -6.42 -16.31
N GLN A 16 2.42 -5.22 -16.36
CA GLN A 16 3.77 -5.03 -16.86
C GLN A 16 4.82 -5.55 -15.87
N ALA A 17 4.61 -5.29 -14.57
CA ALA A 17 5.47 -5.81 -13.50
C ALA A 17 5.37 -7.35 -13.43
N MET A 18 4.15 -7.89 -13.49
CA MET A 18 3.92 -9.33 -13.50
C MET A 18 4.59 -10.01 -14.70
N LEU A 19 4.46 -9.43 -15.89
CA LEU A 19 5.12 -9.94 -17.10
C LEU A 19 6.64 -9.95 -16.97
N LYS A 20 7.24 -8.87 -16.46
CA LYS A 20 8.69 -8.78 -16.23
C LYS A 20 9.18 -9.84 -15.25
N LEU A 21 8.44 -10.04 -14.15
CA LEU A 21 8.76 -11.06 -13.13
C LEU A 21 8.70 -12.47 -13.70
N LEU A 22 7.62 -12.81 -14.41
CA LEU A 22 7.45 -14.15 -15.00
C LEU A 22 8.46 -14.41 -16.10
N ALA A 23 8.78 -13.42 -16.94
CA ALA A 23 9.84 -13.54 -17.94
C ALA A 23 11.23 -13.77 -17.30
N ALA A 24 11.55 -13.09 -16.20
CA ALA A 24 12.79 -13.29 -15.48
C ALA A 24 12.88 -14.71 -14.86
N VAL A 25 11.77 -15.23 -14.36
CA VAL A 25 11.64 -16.59 -13.84
C VAL A 25 11.90 -17.62 -14.93
N ASP A 26 11.31 -17.43 -16.12
CA ASP A 26 11.49 -18.32 -17.28
C ASP A 26 12.95 -18.35 -17.74
N VAL A 27 13.55 -17.18 -17.93
CA VAL A 27 14.97 -17.06 -18.34
C VAL A 27 15.91 -17.71 -17.31
N ALA A 28 15.58 -17.63 -16.02
CA ALA A 28 16.38 -18.23 -14.95
C ALA A 28 16.16 -19.75 -14.79
N GLY A 29 15.19 -20.34 -15.49
CA GLY A 29 14.75 -21.72 -15.24
C GLY A 29 14.26 -21.94 -13.82
N ALA A 30 13.70 -20.90 -13.20
CA ALA A 30 13.23 -20.88 -11.82
C ALA A 30 11.75 -21.26 -11.73
N LYS A 31 11.26 -21.49 -10.51
CA LYS A 31 9.84 -21.67 -10.22
C LYS A 31 9.28 -20.38 -9.60
N ALA A 32 8.16 -19.87 -10.11
CA ALA A 32 7.39 -18.83 -9.44
C ALA A 32 6.33 -19.44 -8.54
N VAL A 33 6.15 -18.88 -7.34
CA VAL A 33 4.99 -19.09 -6.47
C VAL A 33 4.34 -17.72 -6.26
N VAL A 34 3.17 -17.56 -6.84
CA VAL A 34 2.39 -16.31 -6.81
C VAL A 34 1.37 -16.41 -5.68
N ILE A 35 1.45 -15.49 -4.72
CA ILE A 35 0.63 -15.45 -3.52
C ILE A 35 -0.15 -14.14 -3.53
N GLY A 36 -1.45 -14.21 -3.25
CA GLY A 36 -2.30 -13.02 -3.19
C GLY A 36 -3.78 -13.37 -3.14
N ASP A 37 -4.58 -12.37 -2.92
CA ASP A 37 -6.03 -12.48 -2.88
C ASP A 37 -6.64 -11.65 -4.02
N PRO A 38 -7.23 -12.30 -5.04
CA PRO A 38 -7.81 -11.59 -6.19
C PRO A 38 -9.07 -10.78 -5.81
N LEU A 39 -9.60 -10.96 -4.60
CA LEU A 39 -10.75 -10.20 -4.08
C LEU A 39 -10.34 -9.00 -3.21
N GLN A 40 -9.04 -8.79 -2.97
CA GLN A 40 -8.50 -7.59 -2.37
C GLN A 40 -8.22 -6.50 -3.43
N LEU A 41 -7.64 -5.38 -3.01
CA LEU A 41 -7.29 -4.30 -3.93
C LEU A 41 -6.29 -4.78 -4.98
N GLY A 42 -6.59 -4.47 -6.23
CA GLY A 42 -5.68 -4.65 -7.35
C GLY A 42 -4.63 -3.56 -7.46
N ALA A 43 -3.80 -3.67 -8.49
CA ALA A 43 -2.87 -2.63 -8.88
C ALA A 43 -3.59 -1.31 -9.21
N VAL A 44 -2.90 -0.19 -9.02
CA VAL A 44 -3.41 1.14 -9.43
C VAL A 44 -3.32 1.29 -10.96
N GLU A 45 -2.24 0.81 -11.55
CA GLU A 45 -2.05 0.71 -12.99
C GLU A 45 -2.82 -0.49 -13.58
N PRO A 46 -2.98 -0.59 -14.92
CA PRO A 46 -3.68 -1.73 -15.53
C PRO A 46 -3.15 -3.07 -15.03
N GLY A 47 -4.04 -3.87 -14.46
CA GLY A 47 -3.73 -5.13 -13.77
C GLY A 47 -4.81 -6.18 -14.00
N GLY A 48 -4.87 -7.17 -13.11
CA GLY A 48 -5.79 -8.31 -13.19
C GLY A 48 -5.08 -9.64 -13.46
N GLY A 49 -3.74 -9.59 -13.58
CA GLY A 49 -2.93 -10.76 -13.88
C GLY A 49 -3.09 -11.90 -12.87
N LEU A 50 -3.18 -11.61 -11.56
CA LEU A 50 -3.43 -12.64 -10.55
C LEU A 50 -4.81 -13.29 -10.73
N GLU A 51 -5.87 -12.49 -10.93
CA GLU A 51 -7.21 -13.00 -11.16
C GLU A 51 -7.27 -13.84 -12.44
N ALA A 52 -6.65 -13.38 -13.51
CA ALA A 52 -6.56 -14.11 -14.77
C ALA A 52 -5.83 -15.45 -14.63
N LEU A 53 -4.73 -15.50 -13.87
CA LEU A 53 -3.99 -16.74 -13.58
C LEU A 53 -4.85 -17.72 -12.78
N VAL A 54 -5.54 -17.24 -11.73
CA VAL A 54 -6.43 -18.06 -10.90
C VAL A 54 -7.61 -18.60 -11.73
N ASN A 55 -8.22 -17.78 -12.57
CA ASN A 55 -9.35 -18.17 -13.42
C ASN A 55 -8.96 -19.20 -14.48
N ARG A 56 -7.74 -19.12 -15.02
CA ARG A 56 -7.26 -20.05 -16.07
C ARG A 56 -6.73 -21.36 -15.54
N HIS A 57 -6.06 -21.34 -14.39
CA HIS A 57 -5.33 -22.49 -13.88
C HIS A 57 -5.90 -23.06 -12.58
N GLY A 58 -6.85 -22.33 -11.97
CA GLY A 58 -7.33 -22.58 -10.61
C GLY A 58 -6.26 -22.24 -9.56
N PRO A 59 -6.64 -22.05 -8.29
CA PRO A 59 -5.69 -21.85 -7.21
C PRO A 59 -4.99 -23.19 -6.89
N ALA A 60 -3.66 -23.14 -6.74
CA ALA A 60 -2.88 -24.31 -6.32
C ALA A 60 -3.17 -24.67 -4.86
N VAL A 61 -3.39 -23.65 -4.03
CA VAL A 61 -3.74 -23.74 -2.61
C VAL A 61 -4.71 -22.61 -2.30
N HIS A 62 -5.75 -22.91 -1.54
CA HIS A 62 -6.68 -21.93 -1.00
C HIS A 62 -6.49 -21.84 0.52
N VAL A 63 -6.38 -20.61 1.06
CA VAL A 63 -6.37 -20.35 2.49
C VAL A 63 -7.60 -19.51 2.80
N ASP A 64 -8.64 -20.17 3.29
CA ASP A 64 -9.97 -19.56 3.46
C ASP A 64 -10.24 -19.06 4.87
N GLU A 65 -9.49 -19.55 5.87
CA GLU A 65 -9.76 -19.21 7.25
C GLU A 65 -9.23 -17.82 7.58
N ASN A 66 -10.16 -16.94 7.98
CA ASN A 66 -9.80 -15.63 8.52
C ASN A 66 -9.52 -15.73 10.02
N ILE A 67 -8.24 -15.65 10.39
CA ILE A 67 -7.77 -15.74 11.78
C ILE A 67 -7.45 -14.38 12.39
N ARG A 68 -7.51 -13.27 11.63
CA ARG A 68 -7.10 -11.95 12.11
C ARG A 68 -8.06 -11.37 13.12
N GLN A 69 -9.37 -11.35 12.83
CA GLN A 69 -10.38 -10.79 13.70
C GLN A 69 -10.64 -11.70 14.90
N ARG A 70 -10.66 -11.12 16.10
CA ARG A 70 -10.95 -11.86 17.34
C ARG A 70 -12.43 -12.21 17.45
N ASP A 71 -13.30 -11.32 16.99
CA ASP A 71 -14.75 -11.49 17.00
C ASP A 71 -15.22 -12.44 15.89
N PRO A 72 -15.87 -13.57 16.23
CA PRO A 72 -16.41 -14.49 15.22
C PRO A 72 -17.49 -13.86 14.34
N GLY A 73 -18.30 -12.94 14.89
CA GLY A 73 -19.33 -12.24 14.13
C GLY A 73 -18.71 -11.32 13.07
N GLU A 74 -17.63 -10.61 13.41
CA GLU A 74 -16.89 -9.81 12.43
C GLU A 74 -16.23 -10.65 11.36
N ARG A 75 -15.71 -11.84 11.69
CA ARG A 75 -15.20 -12.79 10.68
C ARG A 75 -16.29 -13.22 9.70
N ALA A 76 -17.50 -13.53 10.21
CA ALA A 76 -18.64 -13.89 9.37
C ALA A 76 -19.09 -12.72 8.47
N ALA A 77 -19.21 -11.52 9.02
CA ALA A 77 -19.55 -10.32 8.26
C ALA A 77 -18.51 -9.99 7.16
N LEU A 78 -17.24 -10.17 7.45
CA LEU A 78 -16.18 -10.01 6.43
C LEU A 78 -16.25 -11.09 5.35
N ALA A 79 -16.60 -12.33 5.68
CA ALA A 79 -16.82 -13.38 4.69
C ALA A 79 -18.01 -13.04 3.78
N GLN A 80 -19.11 -12.53 4.34
CA GLN A 80 -20.28 -12.03 3.58
C GLN A 80 -19.91 -10.85 2.68
N LEU A 81 -19.17 -9.85 3.19
CA LEU A 81 -18.69 -8.73 2.38
C LEU A 81 -17.82 -9.22 1.22
N ARG A 82 -16.94 -10.19 1.48
CA ARG A 82 -16.08 -10.79 0.47
C ARG A 82 -16.85 -11.53 -0.62
N SER A 83 -17.88 -12.30 -0.25
CA SER A 83 -18.71 -13.06 -1.19
C SER A 83 -19.68 -12.19 -2.00
N GLY A 84 -19.94 -10.95 -1.53
CA GLY A 84 -20.89 -10.04 -2.16
C GLY A 84 -22.24 -9.96 -1.44
N ASP A 85 -22.41 -10.66 -0.33
CA ASP A 85 -23.60 -10.58 0.54
C ASP A 85 -23.53 -9.33 1.42
N VAL A 86 -23.41 -8.17 0.76
CA VAL A 86 -23.09 -6.88 1.38
C VAL A 86 -24.15 -6.44 2.37
N GLY A 87 -25.43 -6.71 2.08
CA GLY A 87 -26.53 -6.35 2.96
C GLY A 87 -26.41 -7.00 4.34
N GLU A 88 -26.14 -8.29 4.39
CA GLU A 88 -25.95 -9.04 5.63
C GLU A 88 -24.72 -8.55 6.42
N ALA A 89 -23.64 -8.25 5.71
CA ALA A 89 -22.44 -7.69 6.33
C ALA A 89 -22.72 -6.34 6.98
N VAL A 90 -23.33 -5.39 6.25
CA VAL A 90 -23.68 -4.06 6.77
C VAL A 90 -24.64 -4.16 7.94
N ASP A 91 -25.63 -5.05 7.86
CA ASP A 91 -26.58 -5.30 8.95
C ASP A 91 -25.90 -5.79 10.24
N TRP A 92 -24.88 -6.62 10.11
CA TRP A 92 -24.09 -7.03 11.26
C TRP A 92 -23.35 -5.85 11.88
N TYR A 93 -22.62 -5.04 11.09
CA TYR A 93 -21.93 -3.85 11.57
C TYR A 93 -22.88 -2.84 12.22
N ARG A 94 -24.09 -2.68 11.69
CA ARG A 94 -25.13 -1.83 12.27
C ARG A 94 -25.60 -2.36 13.62
N ARG A 95 -25.91 -3.65 13.72
CA ARG A 95 -26.40 -4.28 14.97
C ARG A 95 -25.36 -4.27 16.09
N ASP A 96 -24.07 -4.31 15.73
CA ASP A 96 -22.96 -4.28 16.69
C ASP A 96 -22.45 -2.84 16.97
N ASP A 97 -23.26 -1.85 16.63
CA ASP A 97 -22.95 -0.40 16.87
C ASP A 97 -21.58 0.01 16.32
N ARG A 98 -21.29 -0.41 15.08
CA ARG A 98 -20.03 -0.11 14.40
C ARG A 98 -20.19 0.87 13.24
N ILE A 99 -21.39 1.35 12.97
CA ILE A 99 -21.67 2.38 11.99
C ILE A 99 -22.03 3.66 12.75
N VAL A 100 -21.27 4.70 12.53
CA VAL A 100 -21.49 6.05 13.08
C VAL A 100 -21.86 6.97 11.93
N ASN A 101 -23.04 7.56 11.98
CA ASN A 101 -23.48 8.55 11.00
C ASN A 101 -23.48 9.96 11.58
N ALA A 102 -23.30 10.93 10.70
CA ALA A 102 -23.53 12.34 10.98
C ALA A 102 -24.05 13.02 9.70
N PRO A 103 -25.03 13.92 9.80
CA PRO A 103 -25.63 14.58 8.63
C PRO A 103 -24.65 15.54 7.95
N ILE A 104 -23.66 16.03 8.68
CA ILE A 104 -22.63 16.93 8.18
C ILE A 104 -21.32 16.16 8.06
N ARG A 105 -20.74 16.16 6.85
CA ARG A 105 -19.45 15.48 6.56
C ARG A 105 -18.34 15.84 7.56
N GLN A 106 -18.22 17.12 7.91
CA GLN A 106 -17.20 17.59 8.85
C GLN A 106 -17.37 16.96 10.24
N ASP A 107 -18.59 16.68 10.65
CA ASP A 107 -18.87 16.06 11.95
C ASP A 107 -18.58 14.56 11.93
N ALA A 108 -18.84 13.87 10.81
CA ALA A 108 -18.41 12.49 10.62
C ALA A 108 -16.87 12.35 10.65
N LEU A 109 -16.15 13.25 9.98
CA LEU A 109 -14.67 13.30 10.04
C LEU A 109 -14.17 13.55 11.47
N LYS A 110 -14.75 14.52 12.19
CA LYS A 110 -14.40 14.81 13.59
C LYS A 110 -14.67 13.61 14.51
N ALA A 111 -15.78 12.91 14.31
CA ALA A 111 -16.12 11.72 15.07
C ALA A 111 -15.08 10.60 14.86
N ALA A 112 -14.68 10.37 13.62
CA ALA A 112 -13.64 9.40 13.27
C ALA A 112 -12.30 9.75 13.94
N VAL A 113 -11.86 11.00 13.84
CA VAL A 113 -10.63 11.48 14.48
C VAL A 113 -10.68 11.36 16.00
N ALA A 114 -11.80 11.73 16.63
CA ALA A 114 -11.96 11.66 18.07
C ALA A 114 -11.92 10.21 18.60
N ALA A 115 -12.47 9.26 17.84
CA ALA A 115 -12.42 7.85 18.21
C ALA A 115 -11.03 7.26 18.01
N TRP A 116 -10.38 7.57 16.89
CA TRP A 116 -9.00 7.19 16.63
C TRP A 116 -8.04 7.71 17.72
N GLU A 117 -8.16 8.98 18.10
CA GLU A 117 -7.32 9.56 19.14
C GLU A 117 -7.53 8.89 20.51
N ARG A 118 -8.77 8.56 20.88
CA ARG A 118 -9.05 7.80 22.12
C ARG A 118 -8.34 6.46 22.15
N ASP A 119 -8.33 5.74 21.01
CA ASP A 119 -7.65 4.47 20.90
C ASP A 119 -6.13 4.64 20.95
N LEU A 120 -5.60 5.66 20.30
CA LEU A 120 -4.19 6.00 20.33
C LEU A 120 -3.72 6.32 21.77
N LEU A 121 -4.48 7.14 22.51
CA LEU A 121 -4.19 7.49 23.90
C LEU A 121 -4.34 6.30 24.87
N ALA A 122 -5.17 5.33 24.49
CA ALA A 122 -5.28 4.05 25.23
C ALA A 122 -4.14 3.07 24.89
N GLY A 123 -3.15 3.46 24.08
CA GLY A 123 -2.00 2.65 23.72
C GLY A 123 -2.32 1.54 22.71
N ARG A 124 -3.43 1.63 21.97
CA ARG A 124 -3.77 0.65 20.95
C ARG A 124 -3.05 0.97 19.64
N GLU A 125 -2.66 -0.08 18.93
CA GLU A 125 -2.30 0.07 17.53
C GLU A 125 -3.57 0.41 16.74
N THR A 126 -3.70 1.66 16.29
CA THR A 126 -4.90 2.16 15.64
C THR A 126 -4.58 2.82 14.31
N VAL A 127 -5.55 2.78 13.39
CA VAL A 127 -5.42 3.41 12.08
C VAL A 127 -6.71 4.16 11.73
N LEU A 128 -6.53 5.34 11.12
CA LEU A 128 -7.61 6.15 10.55
C LEU A 128 -7.50 6.06 9.02
N LEU A 129 -8.59 5.65 8.36
CA LEU A 129 -8.59 5.30 6.95
C LEU A 129 -9.62 6.09 6.17
N ALA A 130 -9.26 6.45 4.93
CA ALA A 130 -10.21 6.91 3.94
C ALA A 130 -9.82 6.44 2.54
N TRP A 131 -10.76 6.51 1.62
CA TRP A 131 -10.54 6.16 0.22
C TRP A 131 -9.81 7.27 -0.55
N ARG A 132 -10.37 8.47 -0.51
CA ARG A 132 -9.91 9.58 -1.34
C ARG A 132 -8.81 10.36 -0.66
N ARG A 133 -7.79 10.76 -1.42
CA ARG A 133 -6.69 11.60 -0.91
C ARG A 133 -7.17 12.88 -0.22
N ARG A 134 -8.23 13.52 -0.76
CA ARG A 134 -8.82 14.72 -0.15
C ARG A 134 -9.38 14.45 1.26
N ASP A 135 -9.89 13.24 1.49
CA ASP A 135 -10.47 12.85 2.78
C ASP A 135 -9.36 12.50 3.77
N VAL A 136 -8.32 11.84 3.30
CA VAL A 136 -7.09 11.62 4.06
C VAL A 136 -6.47 12.95 4.49
N ALA A 137 -6.38 13.93 3.58
CA ALA A 137 -5.88 15.27 3.92
C ALA A 137 -6.74 15.95 4.99
N ALA A 138 -8.07 15.95 4.84
CA ALA A 138 -8.99 16.55 5.81
C ALA A 138 -8.93 15.86 7.19
N LEU A 139 -8.77 14.52 7.21
CA LEU A 139 -8.57 13.74 8.44
C LEU A 139 -7.21 14.05 9.08
N ASN A 140 -6.14 14.14 8.28
CA ASN A 140 -4.80 14.52 8.75
C ASN A 140 -4.81 15.90 9.38
N ASP A 141 -5.41 16.91 8.72
CA ASP A 141 -5.51 18.27 9.23
C ASP A 141 -6.30 18.32 10.56
N SER A 142 -7.44 17.63 10.61
CA SER A 142 -8.27 17.56 11.81
C SER A 142 -7.56 16.86 12.97
N ALA A 143 -6.88 15.75 12.68
CA ALA A 143 -6.11 14.99 13.67
C ALA A 143 -4.92 15.80 14.20
N ARG A 144 -4.17 16.46 13.30
CA ARG A 144 -3.04 17.32 13.67
C ARG A 144 -3.48 18.47 14.57
N GLN A 145 -4.54 19.21 14.18
CA GLN A 145 -5.08 20.31 14.97
C GLN A 145 -5.47 19.85 16.38
N ARG A 146 -6.15 18.71 16.48
CA ARG A 146 -6.57 18.15 17.75
C ARG A 146 -5.38 17.74 18.63
N ARG A 147 -4.37 17.11 18.05
CA ARG A 147 -3.15 16.73 18.77
C ARG A 147 -2.31 17.94 19.20
N ALA A 148 -2.24 18.97 18.37
CA ALA A 148 -1.60 20.24 18.72
C ALA A 148 -2.33 20.93 19.89
N ALA A 149 -3.66 20.99 19.86
CA ALA A 149 -4.46 21.52 20.97
C ALA A 149 -4.31 20.71 22.28
N ALA A 150 -4.02 19.41 22.17
CA ALA A 150 -3.73 18.54 23.32
C ALA A 150 -2.26 18.61 23.79
N GLY A 151 -1.41 19.42 23.15
CA GLY A 151 0.00 19.57 23.50
C GLY A 151 0.88 18.36 23.09
N ALA A 152 0.39 17.50 22.20
CA ALA A 152 1.14 16.35 21.70
C ALA A 152 2.09 16.72 20.55
N ILE A 153 1.93 17.91 19.98
CA ILE A 153 2.80 18.49 18.96
C ILE A 153 3.41 19.75 19.57
N THR A 154 4.73 19.87 19.57
CA THR A 154 5.44 20.90 20.33
C THR A 154 6.63 21.45 19.56
N GLY A 155 7.11 22.60 19.99
CA GLY A 155 8.33 23.23 19.44
C GLY A 155 8.11 23.99 18.13
N PRO A 156 9.20 24.34 17.44
CA PRO A 156 9.14 25.06 16.18
C PRO A 156 8.57 24.16 15.07
N GLU A 157 7.96 24.81 14.07
CA GLU A 157 7.51 24.15 12.85
C GLU A 157 8.51 24.38 11.71
N ILE A 158 8.70 23.38 10.87
CA ILE A 158 9.31 23.52 9.55
C ILE A 158 8.20 23.48 8.49
N GLU A 159 8.25 24.42 7.55
CA GLU A 159 7.38 24.38 6.37
C GLU A 159 8.13 23.67 5.24
N ALA A 160 7.62 22.50 4.88
CA ALA A 160 8.16 21.70 3.79
C ALA A 160 7.73 22.24 2.41
N PRO A 161 8.45 21.93 1.34
CA PRO A 161 7.99 22.20 -0.02
C PRO A 161 6.58 21.65 -0.23
N GLY A 162 5.68 22.46 -0.81
CA GLY A 162 4.25 22.12 -0.92
C GLY A 162 3.37 22.59 0.24
N GLY A 163 3.93 23.33 1.20
CA GLY A 163 3.20 24.06 2.25
C GLY A 163 2.76 23.21 3.44
N ARG A 164 3.19 21.94 3.53
CA ARG A 164 2.98 21.13 4.72
C ARG A 164 3.89 21.58 5.85
N ARG A 165 3.37 21.54 7.07
CA ARG A 165 4.11 21.91 8.28
C ARG A 165 4.30 20.72 9.17
N TYR A 166 5.53 20.57 9.69
CA TYR A 166 5.90 19.51 10.60
C TYR A 166 6.53 20.07 11.86
N ALA A 167 6.24 19.45 13.00
CA ALA A 167 6.83 19.77 14.30
C ALA A 167 7.08 18.48 15.09
N ALA A 168 7.83 18.56 16.18
CA ALA A 168 8.03 17.41 17.05
C ALA A 168 6.69 16.87 17.58
N GLY A 169 6.50 15.56 17.47
CA GLY A 169 5.25 14.87 17.80
C GLY A 169 4.34 14.59 16.60
N ASP A 170 4.61 15.16 15.41
CA ASP A 170 3.87 14.81 14.21
C ASP A 170 4.13 13.36 13.78
N LEU A 171 3.07 12.68 13.34
CA LEU A 171 3.17 11.36 12.72
C LEU A 171 3.34 11.55 11.22
N VAL A 172 4.30 10.83 10.64
CA VAL A 172 4.65 10.94 9.22
C VAL A 172 4.76 9.57 8.55
N VAL A 173 4.59 9.56 7.22
CA VAL A 173 4.74 8.38 6.37
C VAL A 173 5.60 8.72 5.16
N ALA A 174 6.57 7.87 4.86
CA ALA A 174 7.34 7.94 3.64
C ALA A 174 6.46 7.57 2.43
N LEU A 175 6.41 8.44 1.43
CA LEU A 175 5.65 8.23 0.20
C LEU A 175 6.50 7.55 -0.87
N ALA A 176 7.82 7.74 -0.81
CA ALA A 176 8.82 7.14 -1.68
C ALA A 176 9.98 6.59 -0.83
N PRO A 177 10.74 5.62 -1.34
CA PRO A 177 11.92 5.12 -0.65
C PRO A 177 13.04 6.18 -0.68
N SER A 178 13.89 6.19 0.35
CA SER A 178 15.12 6.98 0.29
C SER A 178 16.07 6.41 -0.79
N GLY A 179 16.75 7.30 -1.53
CA GLY A 179 17.67 6.89 -2.59
C GLY A 179 18.85 6.03 -2.10
N ASP A 180 19.16 6.08 -0.82
CA ASP A 180 20.20 5.31 -0.13
C ASP A 180 19.68 4.08 0.64
N GLY A 181 18.37 3.82 0.58
CA GLY A 181 17.74 2.65 1.20
C GLY A 181 17.57 2.71 2.72
N ARG A 182 17.67 3.92 3.32
CA ARG A 182 17.50 4.10 4.78
C ARG A 182 16.06 3.90 5.24
N PHE A 183 15.08 4.21 4.40
CA PHE A 183 13.66 3.94 4.64
C PHE A 183 12.95 3.57 3.35
N VAL A 184 11.81 2.90 3.48
CA VAL A 184 11.01 2.39 2.35
C VAL A 184 9.64 3.07 2.28
N THR A 185 8.99 2.97 1.14
CA THR A 185 7.63 3.47 0.94
C THR A 185 6.67 2.89 1.98
N SER A 186 5.77 3.73 2.48
CA SER A 186 4.78 3.42 3.53
C SER A 186 5.35 3.17 4.93
N GLU A 187 6.66 3.35 5.13
CA GLU A 187 7.25 3.32 6.47
C GLU A 187 6.79 4.54 7.28
N ARG A 188 6.35 4.30 8.51
CA ARG A 188 5.79 5.34 9.39
C ARG A 188 6.77 5.69 10.48
N GLY A 189 6.76 6.98 10.87
CA GLY A 189 7.58 7.48 11.96
C GLY A 189 6.93 8.62 12.72
N THR A 190 7.64 9.06 13.75
CA THR A 190 7.26 10.24 14.54
C THR A 190 8.39 11.27 14.43
N VAL A 191 8.03 12.51 14.16
CA VAL A 191 9.00 13.61 14.18
C VAL A 191 9.49 13.82 15.60
N THR A 192 10.79 13.72 15.81
CA THR A 192 11.43 13.93 17.12
C THR A 192 12.07 15.30 17.27
N GLY A 193 12.36 15.98 16.16
CA GLY A 193 12.91 17.33 16.15
C GLY A 193 12.89 17.95 14.75
N VAL A 194 12.88 19.28 14.72
CA VAL A 194 12.96 20.07 13.49
C VAL A 194 14.05 21.11 13.61
N GLY A 195 14.82 21.31 12.53
CA GLY A 195 15.79 22.39 12.35
C GLY A 195 15.28 23.39 11.32
N SER A 196 16.18 24.26 10.80
CA SER A 196 15.85 25.27 9.79
C SER A 196 15.48 24.66 8.44
N ASP A 197 16.13 23.55 8.07
CA ASP A 197 16.07 22.91 6.75
C ASP A 197 16.08 21.37 6.84
N GLN A 198 15.92 20.83 8.04
CA GLN A 198 15.98 19.41 8.32
C GLN A 198 14.97 18.98 9.38
N MET A 199 14.62 17.71 9.34
CA MET A 199 13.70 17.09 10.30
C MET A 199 14.23 15.73 10.71
N THR A 200 14.18 15.41 11.99
CA THR A 200 14.53 14.08 12.51
C THR A 200 13.24 13.28 12.70
N VAL A 201 13.20 12.09 12.12
CA VAL A 201 12.07 11.14 12.23
C VAL A 201 12.56 9.87 12.89
N ARG A 202 11.84 9.43 13.93
CA ARG A 202 12.00 8.12 14.53
C ARG A 202 11.03 7.14 13.89
N PHE A 203 11.55 6.16 13.18
CA PHE A 203 10.77 5.10 12.57
C PHE A 203 10.36 4.02 13.57
N ALA A 204 9.43 3.15 13.17
CA ALA A 204 8.83 2.14 14.06
C ALA A 204 9.85 1.11 14.61
N ASP A 205 10.97 0.89 13.92
CA ASP A 205 12.07 0.02 14.36
C ASP A 205 13.04 0.73 15.36
N GLY A 206 12.75 1.98 15.72
CA GLY A 206 13.53 2.79 16.65
C GLY A 206 14.70 3.55 16.03
N ARG A 207 14.93 3.45 14.71
CA ARG A 207 15.94 4.26 14.01
C ARG A 207 15.53 5.72 13.96
N ASP A 208 16.47 6.60 14.24
CA ASP A 208 16.34 8.03 13.98
C ASP A 208 17.02 8.37 12.65
N GLU A 209 16.27 8.99 11.74
CA GLU A 209 16.74 9.43 10.43
C GLU A 209 16.55 10.92 10.26
N VAL A 210 17.56 11.59 9.70
CA VAL A 210 17.48 13.00 9.36
C VAL A 210 17.07 13.15 7.90
N LEU A 211 15.93 13.79 7.67
CA LEU A 211 15.40 14.11 6.36
C LEU A 211 15.72 15.55 6.00
N ILE A 212 16.18 15.76 4.76
CA ILE A 212 16.60 17.08 4.24
C ILE A 212 16.15 17.24 2.79
N GLY A 213 16.01 18.48 2.35
CA GLY A 213 15.76 18.82 0.95
C GLY A 213 14.52 18.13 0.37
N ASP A 214 14.69 17.47 -0.77
CA ASP A 214 13.61 16.80 -1.51
C ASP A 214 12.88 15.70 -0.71
N GLN A 215 13.53 15.15 0.33
CA GLN A 215 12.90 14.15 1.21
C GLN A 215 11.76 14.72 2.05
N LEU A 216 11.67 16.05 2.16
CA LEU A 216 10.61 16.74 2.89
C LEU A 216 9.43 17.15 1.99
N ASP A 217 9.55 17.00 0.67
CA ASP A 217 8.51 17.46 -0.24
C ASP A 217 7.26 16.55 -0.21
N SER A 218 6.20 17.02 -0.86
CA SER A 218 4.91 16.36 -0.85
C SER A 218 4.86 15.03 -1.61
N ASP A 219 5.87 14.71 -2.39
CA ASP A 219 5.97 13.45 -3.12
C ASP A 219 6.73 12.39 -2.32
N HIS A 220 7.51 12.81 -1.32
CA HIS A 220 8.33 11.93 -0.49
C HIS A 220 7.79 11.73 0.92
N LEU A 221 7.07 12.71 1.49
CA LEU A 221 6.59 12.67 2.87
C LEU A 221 5.18 13.22 3.02
N ASP A 222 4.38 12.63 3.89
CA ASP A 222 3.07 13.12 4.28
C ASP A 222 2.79 12.87 5.77
N HIS A 223 1.75 13.52 6.32
CA HIS A 223 1.24 13.16 7.63
C HIS A 223 0.66 11.75 7.64
N ALA A 224 0.80 11.05 8.76
CA ALA A 224 0.40 9.66 8.93
C ALA A 224 -0.68 9.44 9.99
N TYR A 225 -1.47 10.46 10.32
CA TYR A 225 -2.63 10.31 11.20
C TYR A 225 -3.71 9.51 10.51
N ALA A 226 -4.01 9.85 9.25
CA ALA A 226 -4.88 9.10 8.36
C ALA A 226 -4.12 8.63 7.12
N LEU A 227 -4.50 7.47 6.60
CA LEU A 227 -3.88 6.84 5.43
C LEU A 227 -4.94 6.41 4.43
N THR A 228 -4.53 6.28 3.17
CA THR A 228 -5.38 5.59 2.18
C THR A 228 -5.43 4.10 2.47
N VAL A 229 -6.55 3.45 2.12
CA VAL A 229 -6.72 2.00 2.30
C VAL A 229 -5.62 1.20 1.59
N HIS A 230 -5.14 1.65 0.43
CA HIS A 230 -4.04 1.01 -0.31
C HIS A 230 -2.74 0.98 0.51
N ARG A 231 -2.43 2.05 1.27
CA ARG A 231 -1.19 2.12 2.07
C ARG A 231 -1.16 1.19 3.27
N VAL A 232 -2.32 0.73 3.73
CA VAL A 232 -2.45 -0.17 4.87
C VAL A 232 -2.70 -1.61 4.47
N GLN A 233 -2.68 -1.92 3.17
CA GLN A 233 -2.75 -3.30 2.71
C GLN A 233 -1.56 -4.08 3.31
N GLY A 234 -1.80 -5.32 3.74
CA GLY A 234 -0.82 -6.11 4.50
C GLY A 234 -0.72 -5.79 6.00
N ALA A 235 -1.03 -4.56 6.43
CA ALA A 235 -0.95 -4.19 7.85
C ALA A 235 -2.05 -4.84 8.70
N THR A 236 -1.74 -5.03 9.99
CA THR A 236 -2.70 -5.50 11.00
C THR A 236 -2.58 -4.62 12.23
N VAL A 237 -3.71 -4.09 12.71
CA VAL A 237 -3.80 -3.18 13.85
C VAL A 237 -4.82 -3.68 14.88
N ASP A 238 -4.88 -3.08 16.07
CA ASP A 238 -5.91 -3.45 17.04
C ASP A 238 -7.27 -2.87 16.67
N THR A 239 -7.32 -1.59 16.26
CA THR A 239 -8.56 -0.92 15.88
C THR A 239 -8.41 -0.15 14.57
N ALA A 240 -9.49 -0.07 13.79
CA ALA A 240 -9.53 0.71 12.57
C ALA A 240 -10.76 1.62 12.55
N HIS A 241 -10.55 2.88 12.16
CA HIS A 241 -11.58 3.89 11.98
C HIS A 241 -11.65 4.25 10.51
N VAL A 242 -12.74 3.88 9.85
CA VAL A 242 -12.89 3.98 8.40
C VAL A 242 -13.89 5.08 8.06
N PHE A 243 -13.44 6.17 7.47
CA PHE A 243 -14.35 7.16 6.87
C PHE A 243 -14.76 6.66 5.48
N ALA A 244 -16.02 6.23 5.37
CA ALA A 244 -16.57 5.66 4.15
C ALA A 244 -17.27 6.74 3.30
N ASP A 245 -16.72 6.99 2.11
CA ASP A 245 -17.28 7.87 1.08
C ASP A 245 -16.89 7.32 -0.30
N GLY A 246 -17.65 6.36 -0.79
CA GLY A 246 -17.40 5.64 -2.04
C GLY A 246 -16.46 4.46 -1.90
N GLY A 247 -15.97 3.97 -3.02
CA GLY A 247 -14.85 3.01 -3.08
C GLY A 247 -15.15 1.65 -3.66
N GLY A 248 -16.26 1.04 -3.35
CA GLY A 248 -16.60 -0.33 -3.80
C GLY A 248 -16.17 -1.42 -2.83
N ARG A 249 -16.49 -2.66 -3.19
CA ARG A 249 -16.40 -3.83 -2.32
C ARG A 249 -14.98 -4.18 -1.90
N GLU A 250 -14.05 -4.20 -2.84
CA GLU A 250 -12.66 -4.59 -2.60
C GLU A 250 -12.00 -3.66 -1.59
N LEU A 251 -12.26 -2.38 -1.73
CA LEU A 251 -11.74 -1.36 -0.84
C LEU A 251 -12.36 -1.45 0.54
N ALA A 252 -13.69 -1.64 0.60
CA ALA A 252 -14.39 -1.85 1.85
C ALA A 252 -13.83 -3.10 2.56
N TYR A 253 -13.70 -4.22 1.86
CA TYR A 253 -13.16 -5.46 2.42
C TYR A 253 -11.75 -5.28 2.97
N VAL A 254 -10.84 -4.62 2.23
CA VAL A 254 -9.48 -4.36 2.71
C VAL A 254 -9.50 -3.45 3.93
N ALA A 255 -10.26 -2.35 3.93
CA ALA A 255 -10.33 -1.43 5.06
C ALA A 255 -10.89 -2.12 6.32
N MET A 256 -12.02 -2.83 6.16
CA MET A 256 -12.73 -3.48 7.26
C MET A 256 -11.93 -4.66 7.83
N SER A 257 -11.07 -5.29 7.04
CA SER A 257 -10.25 -6.43 7.48
C SER A 257 -8.94 -6.05 8.17
N ARG A 258 -8.65 -4.77 8.44
CA ARG A 258 -7.34 -4.37 9.02
C ARG A 258 -7.24 -4.61 10.52
N ALA A 259 -8.34 -4.47 11.26
CA ALA A 259 -8.33 -4.57 12.71
C ALA A 259 -8.44 -6.00 13.23
N ARG A 260 -7.78 -6.26 14.38
CA ARG A 260 -7.92 -7.50 15.15
C ARG A 260 -9.10 -7.46 16.11
N ALA A 261 -9.35 -6.28 16.71
CA ALA A 261 -10.30 -6.15 17.79
C ALA A 261 -11.59 -5.45 17.39
N ARG A 262 -11.52 -4.35 16.65
CA ARG A 262 -12.70 -3.58 16.26
C ARG A 262 -12.44 -2.70 15.05
N THR A 263 -13.32 -2.78 14.06
CA THR A 263 -13.43 -1.80 12.98
C THR A 263 -14.69 -0.98 13.16
N GLN A 264 -14.59 0.34 13.00
CA GLN A 264 -15.71 1.27 13.06
C GLN A 264 -15.78 2.12 11.81
N VAL A 265 -16.98 2.30 11.25
CA VAL A 265 -17.23 3.02 10.01
C VAL A 265 -17.93 4.36 10.32
N TYR A 266 -17.51 5.40 9.65
CA TYR A 266 -18.06 6.75 9.76
C TYR A 266 -18.61 7.17 8.41
N VAL A 267 -19.89 7.57 8.37
CA VAL A 267 -20.64 7.86 7.14
C VAL A 267 -21.31 9.22 7.26
N THR A 268 -21.36 9.95 6.16
CA THR A 268 -22.19 11.16 6.08
C THR A 268 -23.60 10.75 5.69
N ALA A 269 -24.52 10.75 6.65
CA ALA A 269 -25.92 10.38 6.45
C ALA A 269 -26.81 11.00 7.54
N ASP A 270 -28.07 11.27 7.23
CA ASP A 270 -29.01 11.89 8.16
C ASP A 270 -29.37 10.93 9.31
N ASP A 271 -29.48 9.65 9.01
CA ASP A 271 -29.79 8.60 9.99
C ASP A 271 -29.09 7.27 9.70
N HIS A 272 -29.26 6.30 10.60
CA HIS A 272 -28.66 4.96 10.46
C HIS A 272 -29.25 4.13 9.32
N GLY A 273 -30.50 4.38 8.92
CA GLY A 273 -31.15 3.71 7.79
C GLY A 273 -30.45 4.11 6.50
N GLN A 274 -30.37 5.42 6.24
CA GLN A 274 -29.68 5.97 5.08
C GLN A 274 -28.20 5.55 5.06
N ALA A 275 -27.50 5.62 6.20
CA ALA A 275 -26.11 5.17 6.30
C ALA A 275 -25.93 3.72 5.84
N SER A 276 -26.86 2.84 6.24
CA SER A 276 -26.81 1.43 5.84
C SER A 276 -27.11 1.25 4.35
N GLU A 277 -28.11 1.94 3.81
CA GLU A 277 -28.46 1.87 2.37
C GLU A 277 -27.32 2.40 1.50
N ASP A 278 -26.69 3.50 1.89
CA ASP A 278 -25.53 4.07 1.19
C ASP A 278 -24.34 3.10 1.18
N LEU A 279 -24.03 2.50 2.34
CA LEU A 279 -22.97 1.50 2.44
C LEU A 279 -23.25 0.25 1.59
N VAL A 280 -24.49 -0.25 1.61
CA VAL A 280 -24.89 -1.41 0.77
C VAL A 280 -24.72 -1.05 -0.70
N THR A 281 -25.20 0.12 -1.12
CA THR A 281 -25.09 0.57 -2.51
C THR A 281 -23.63 0.67 -2.95
N GLU A 282 -22.81 1.36 -2.18
CA GLU A 282 -21.39 1.59 -2.50
C GLU A 282 -20.57 0.30 -2.46
N TRP A 283 -20.72 -0.52 -1.43
CA TRP A 283 -19.93 -1.72 -1.25
C TRP A 283 -20.40 -2.90 -2.13
N SER A 284 -21.57 -2.80 -2.76
CA SER A 284 -22.00 -3.75 -3.77
C SER A 284 -21.29 -3.56 -5.12
N LEU A 285 -20.64 -2.43 -5.34
CA LEU A 285 -19.92 -2.16 -6.58
C LEU A 285 -18.61 -2.97 -6.63
N ASP A 286 -18.53 -3.88 -7.58
CA ASP A 286 -17.28 -4.59 -7.94
C ASP A 286 -16.45 -3.69 -8.85
N ARG A 287 -15.29 -3.24 -8.39
CA ARG A 287 -14.40 -2.34 -9.12
C ARG A 287 -13.08 -3.00 -9.51
N ARG A 288 -12.99 -4.32 -9.47
CA ARG A 288 -11.79 -5.05 -9.85
C ARG A 288 -11.47 -4.85 -11.32
N GLN A 289 -10.18 -4.71 -11.59
CA GLN A 289 -9.69 -4.70 -12.96
C GLN A 289 -9.63 -6.13 -13.48
N ARG A 290 -10.23 -6.37 -14.65
CA ARG A 290 -10.24 -7.66 -15.31
C ARG A 290 -9.74 -7.52 -16.74
N TRP A 291 -9.06 -8.55 -17.24
CA TRP A 291 -8.68 -8.56 -18.63
C TRP A 291 -9.92 -8.65 -19.53
N THR A 292 -9.97 -7.82 -20.54
CA THR A 292 -11.09 -7.76 -21.49
C THR A 292 -11.34 -9.12 -22.16
N ILE A 293 -10.26 -9.88 -22.42
CA ILE A 293 -10.35 -11.21 -23.02
C ILE A 293 -10.99 -12.27 -22.10
N ASP A 294 -11.06 -11.99 -20.79
CA ASP A 294 -11.70 -12.89 -19.82
C ASP A 294 -13.15 -12.46 -19.53
N ALA A 295 -13.55 -11.24 -19.90
CA ALA A 295 -14.90 -10.72 -19.68
C ALA A 295 -15.97 -11.46 -20.52
N ASP A 296 -15.61 -11.94 -21.70
CA ASP A 296 -16.51 -12.64 -22.63
C ASP A 296 -16.50 -14.15 -22.48
N ARG A 297 -15.72 -14.70 -21.54
CA ARG A 297 -15.63 -16.14 -21.32
C ARG A 297 -16.64 -16.56 -20.26
N PRO A 298 -17.68 -17.33 -20.62
CA PRO A 298 -18.57 -17.91 -19.62
C PRO A 298 -17.71 -18.78 -18.68
N ALA A 299 -17.94 -18.65 -17.36
CA ALA A 299 -17.31 -19.50 -16.37
C ALA A 299 -17.65 -20.97 -16.68
N GLU A 300 -16.73 -21.68 -17.34
CA GLU A 300 -16.86 -23.13 -17.42
C GLU A 300 -16.53 -23.71 -16.04
N PRO A 301 -17.44 -24.44 -15.42
CA PRO A 301 -17.15 -25.13 -14.18
C PRO A 301 -16.18 -26.27 -14.47
N GLY A 302 -14.89 -25.99 -14.40
CA GLY A 302 -13.85 -27.00 -14.45
C GLY A 302 -13.92 -27.86 -13.21
N GLN A 303 -14.56 -29.03 -13.30
CA GLN A 303 -14.44 -30.04 -12.24
C GLN A 303 -12.97 -30.52 -12.18
N PRO A 304 -12.28 -30.35 -11.05
CA PRO A 304 -10.94 -30.90 -10.89
C PRO A 304 -10.99 -32.43 -10.90
N THR A 305 -10.24 -33.06 -11.76
CA THR A 305 -10.11 -34.52 -11.80
C THR A 305 -9.37 -35.03 -10.55
N ARG A 306 -9.84 -36.16 -10.00
CA ARG A 306 -9.33 -36.75 -8.74
C ARG A 306 -7.80 -36.94 -8.60
N PRO A 307 -7.00 -37.17 -9.65
CA PRO A 307 -5.53 -37.25 -9.52
C PRO A 307 -4.87 -35.93 -9.16
N ASP A 308 -5.48 -34.80 -9.49
CA ASP A 308 -4.93 -33.48 -9.17
C ASP A 308 -5.08 -33.11 -7.69
N LEU A 309 -6.07 -33.64 -6.99
CA LEU A 309 -6.31 -33.34 -5.57
C LEU A 309 -5.21 -33.90 -4.66
N ALA A 310 -4.68 -35.10 -4.96
CA ALA A 310 -3.59 -35.69 -4.17
C ALA A 310 -2.27 -34.95 -4.38
N ARG A 311 -1.97 -34.52 -5.61
CA ARG A 311 -0.81 -33.64 -5.92
C ARG A 311 -0.97 -32.27 -5.28
N ARG A 312 -2.19 -31.72 -5.24
CA ARG A 312 -2.54 -30.43 -4.62
C ARG A 312 -2.33 -30.47 -3.10
N ALA A 313 -2.74 -31.56 -2.42
CA ALA A 313 -2.54 -31.72 -0.98
C ALA A 313 -1.05 -31.74 -0.59
N THR A 314 -0.20 -32.46 -1.35
CA THR A 314 1.25 -32.50 -1.12
C THR A 314 1.90 -31.12 -1.36
N HIS A 315 1.41 -30.35 -2.34
CA HIS A 315 1.85 -28.98 -2.58
C HIS A 315 1.40 -28.01 -1.50
N ALA A 316 0.17 -28.15 -0.98
CA ALA A 316 -0.36 -27.33 0.10
C ALA A 316 0.48 -27.42 1.38
N VAL A 317 0.84 -28.64 1.78
CA VAL A 317 1.71 -28.90 2.93
C VAL A 317 3.09 -28.24 2.73
N ARG A 318 3.65 -28.31 1.51
CA ARG A 318 4.94 -27.71 1.21
C ARG A 318 4.91 -26.18 1.20
N VAL A 319 3.83 -25.57 0.70
CA VAL A 319 3.63 -24.11 0.75
C VAL A 319 3.43 -23.63 2.19
N ALA A 320 2.64 -24.34 2.98
CA ALA A 320 2.45 -24.03 4.40
C ALA A 320 3.79 -24.11 5.18
N GLN A 321 4.64 -25.11 4.88
CA GLN A 321 5.98 -25.19 5.44
C GLN A 321 6.86 -24.02 5.01
N LEU A 322 6.86 -23.64 3.75
CA LEU A 322 7.65 -22.50 3.25
C LEU A 322 7.18 -21.16 3.83
N VAL A 323 5.87 -20.99 4.05
CA VAL A 323 5.31 -19.81 4.72
C VAL A 323 5.72 -19.79 6.20
N ALA A 324 5.71 -20.94 6.88
CA ALA A 324 6.17 -21.05 8.25
C ALA A 324 7.68 -20.78 8.37
N GLU A 325 8.49 -21.31 7.45
CA GLU A 325 9.93 -21.04 7.34
C GLU A 325 10.19 -19.54 7.05
N ARG A 326 9.41 -18.91 6.16
CA ARG A 326 9.48 -17.46 5.92
C ARG A 326 9.18 -16.64 7.16
N ASN A 327 8.12 -16.99 7.88
CA ASN A 327 7.73 -16.29 9.10
C ASN A 327 8.76 -16.47 10.22
N ALA A 328 9.39 -17.65 10.29
CA ALA A 328 10.51 -17.90 11.19
C ALA A 328 11.76 -17.08 10.81
N VAL A 329 12.08 -16.98 9.52
CA VAL A 329 13.15 -16.13 9.01
C VAL A 329 12.85 -14.65 9.18
N ALA A 330 11.60 -14.21 8.95
CA ALA A 330 11.19 -12.83 9.20
C ALA A 330 11.23 -12.46 10.70
N ALA A 331 11.01 -13.41 11.59
CA ALA A 331 11.14 -13.19 13.04
C ALA A 331 12.62 -13.07 13.50
N ILE A 332 13.55 -13.62 12.72
CA ILE A 332 15.00 -13.55 12.96
C ILE A 332 15.65 -12.37 12.21
N ALA A 333 14.94 -11.80 11.25
CA ALA A 333 15.45 -10.91 10.19
C ALA A 333 15.92 -9.50 10.58
N PRO A 334 15.67 -8.88 11.76
CA PRO A 334 16.28 -7.57 12.00
C PRO A 334 17.81 -7.61 12.03
N GLU A 335 18.40 -8.72 12.45
CA GLU A 335 19.86 -8.84 12.54
C GLU A 335 20.51 -9.36 11.24
N GLU A 336 19.86 -10.28 10.53
CA GLU A 336 20.39 -10.80 9.27
C GLU A 336 20.16 -9.87 8.08
N THR A 337 19.09 -9.11 8.04
CA THR A 337 18.91 -8.04 7.05
C THR A 337 20.01 -6.99 7.20
N ARG A 338 20.44 -6.67 8.43
CA ARG A 338 21.64 -5.85 8.66
C ARG A 338 22.92 -6.52 8.15
N ARG A 339 23.09 -7.82 8.36
CA ARG A 339 24.25 -8.57 7.86
C ARG A 339 24.27 -8.65 6.34
N ILE A 340 23.15 -8.89 5.68
CA ILE A 340 23.04 -8.93 4.22
C ILE A 340 23.32 -7.55 3.62
N ASN A 341 22.76 -6.48 4.19
CA ASN A 341 23.04 -5.11 3.75
C ASN A 341 24.51 -4.70 3.98
N THR A 342 25.12 -5.17 5.06
CA THR A 342 26.55 -4.93 5.35
C THR A 342 27.46 -5.73 4.40
N LEU A 343 27.09 -6.98 4.07
CA LEU A 343 27.79 -7.81 3.08
C LEU A 343 27.64 -7.24 1.66
N ASP A 344 26.47 -6.72 1.30
CA ASP A 344 26.24 -6.07 0.00
C ASP A 344 27.03 -4.76 -0.13
N ALA A 345 27.18 -4.00 0.95
CA ALA A 345 28.06 -2.83 1.01
C ALA A 345 29.55 -3.21 0.88
N HIS A 346 29.98 -4.30 1.51
CA HIS A 346 31.35 -4.83 1.38
C HIS A 346 31.63 -5.40 -0.02
N VAL A 347 30.68 -6.06 -0.64
CA VAL A 347 30.77 -6.58 -2.02
C VAL A 347 30.86 -5.41 -3.02
N ARG A 348 30.14 -4.31 -2.79
CA ARG A 348 30.25 -3.09 -3.61
C ARG A 348 31.59 -2.40 -3.48
N LEU A 349 32.16 -2.36 -2.28
CA LEU A 349 33.49 -1.80 -2.02
C LEU A 349 34.62 -2.67 -2.58
N SER A 350 34.49 -4.01 -2.59
CA SER A 350 35.48 -4.91 -3.18
C SER A 350 35.38 -4.98 -4.71
N ALA A 351 34.17 -4.87 -5.27
CA ALA A 351 33.96 -4.83 -6.72
C ALA A 351 34.49 -3.55 -7.37
N SER A 352 34.55 -2.43 -6.61
CA SER A 352 35.16 -1.20 -7.09
C SER A 352 36.72 -1.24 -7.12
N ARG A 353 37.32 -2.24 -6.45
CA ARG A 353 38.79 -2.43 -6.40
C ARG A 353 39.34 -3.49 -7.37
N SER A 354 38.47 -4.31 -7.99
CA SER A 354 38.86 -5.29 -8.99
C SER A 354 38.15 -5.03 -10.33
N SER A 355 38.71 -4.12 -11.10
CA SER A 355 38.34 -3.96 -12.50
C SER A 355 38.80 -5.15 -13.31
N GLY A 356 37.89 -6.00 -13.78
CA GLY A 356 38.08 -6.88 -14.88
C GLY A 356 37.87 -8.37 -14.65
N ALA A 357 36.63 -8.80 -14.37
CA ALA A 357 36.09 -10.09 -14.84
C ALA A 357 34.64 -10.26 -14.35
N SER A 358 33.78 -10.65 -15.28
CA SER A 358 32.40 -11.13 -15.02
C SER A 358 31.31 -10.09 -14.75
N ARG A 359 31.00 -9.30 -15.77
CA ARG A 359 29.82 -8.42 -15.81
C ARG A 359 28.46 -9.16 -15.92
N SER A 360 28.44 -10.44 -16.13
CA SER A 360 27.22 -11.20 -16.42
C SER A 360 26.46 -11.67 -15.16
N ARG A 361 27.15 -12.15 -14.12
CA ARG A 361 26.50 -12.63 -12.89
C ARG A 361 25.99 -11.55 -11.95
N THR A 362 26.65 -10.39 -11.95
CA THR A 362 26.26 -9.23 -11.11
C THR A 362 25.01 -8.52 -11.64
N ARG A 363 24.72 -8.64 -12.93
CA ARG A 363 23.54 -8.01 -13.55
C ARG A 363 22.24 -8.74 -13.16
N THR A 364 22.27 -10.04 -12.98
CA THR A 364 21.10 -10.85 -12.60
C THR A 364 20.72 -10.64 -11.13
N MET A 365 21.70 -10.50 -10.24
CA MET A 365 21.43 -10.18 -8.82
C MET A 365 20.96 -8.73 -8.60
N ARG A 366 21.43 -7.77 -9.41
CA ARG A 366 20.94 -6.38 -9.36
C ARG A 366 19.49 -6.25 -9.82
N ALA A 367 19.04 -7.05 -10.79
CA ALA A 367 17.65 -7.05 -11.23
C ALA A 367 16.70 -7.52 -10.13
N ALA A 368 17.07 -8.52 -9.34
CA ALA A 368 16.25 -9.03 -8.24
C ALA A 368 16.14 -8.02 -7.07
N ALA A 369 17.23 -7.38 -6.68
CA ALA A 369 17.22 -6.40 -5.58
C ALA A 369 16.50 -5.09 -5.95
N HIS A 370 16.57 -4.67 -7.23
CA HIS A 370 15.85 -3.51 -7.74
C HIS A 370 14.34 -3.75 -7.89
N MET A 371 13.91 -5.00 -8.13
CA MET A 371 12.50 -5.34 -8.27
C MET A 371 11.72 -5.31 -6.94
N TYR A 372 12.36 -5.57 -5.80
CA TYR A 372 11.71 -5.49 -4.49
C TYR A 372 11.48 -4.06 -3.98
N GLY A 373 12.25 -3.07 -4.48
CA GLY A 373 12.14 -1.66 -4.08
C GLY A 373 11.31 -0.77 -5.04
N THR A 374 11.15 -1.18 -6.31
CA THR A 374 10.60 -0.30 -7.35
C THR A 374 9.27 -0.75 -7.92
N ALA A 375 8.80 -1.96 -7.64
CA ALA A 375 7.51 -2.47 -8.17
C ALA A 375 6.28 -1.64 -7.70
N ALA A 376 6.45 -0.73 -6.77
CA ALA A 376 5.39 0.15 -6.29
C ALA A 376 5.40 1.57 -6.91
N TYR A 377 6.39 1.94 -7.74
CA TYR A 377 6.54 3.37 -8.10
C TYR A 377 7.17 3.71 -9.45
N GLU A 378 7.43 2.80 -10.37
CA GLU A 378 7.84 3.18 -11.73
C GLU A 378 6.64 3.35 -12.68
N GLY A 379 5.86 4.38 -12.46
CA GLY A 379 4.70 4.75 -13.30
C GLY A 379 4.61 6.24 -13.60
N TRP A 380 5.75 6.96 -13.71
CA TRP A 380 5.74 8.30 -14.31
C TRP A 380 6.95 8.49 -15.23
N PRO A 381 6.75 8.86 -16.51
CA PRO A 381 7.86 9.07 -17.43
C PRO A 381 8.57 10.39 -17.10
N GLY A 382 9.61 10.30 -16.30
CA GLY A 382 10.61 11.34 -16.20
C GLY A 382 11.32 11.44 -17.54
N ARG A 383 11.13 12.54 -18.26
CA ARG A 383 11.89 12.85 -19.47
C ARG A 383 13.34 13.06 -19.09
N THR A 384 14.18 12.08 -19.31
CA THR A 384 15.62 12.27 -19.35
C THR A 384 15.98 12.94 -20.66
N TRP A 385 16.35 14.21 -20.59
CA TRP A 385 17.04 14.92 -21.64
C TRP A 385 18.50 14.42 -21.69
N GLN A 386 18.82 13.56 -22.65
CA GLN A 386 20.20 13.37 -23.06
C GLN A 386 20.51 14.39 -24.15
N GLY A 387 21.41 15.32 -23.85
CA GLY A 387 21.92 16.27 -24.82
C GLY A 387 22.73 15.58 -25.89
N GLY A 388 22.32 15.78 -27.12
CA GLY A 388 23.10 15.54 -28.33
C GLY A 388 23.32 16.87 -29.04
N HIS A 389 24.56 17.33 -29.06
CA HIS A 389 25.00 18.47 -29.87
C HIS A 389 24.85 18.17 -31.35
N THR A 390 24.18 19.05 -32.11
CA THR A 390 24.61 19.46 -33.46
C THR A 390 23.88 20.73 -33.91
N GLY A 391 24.64 21.78 -34.26
CA GLY A 391 24.52 22.61 -35.46
C GLY A 391 23.43 23.68 -35.50
N LEU A 392 23.86 24.91 -35.26
CA LEU A 392 23.24 26.20 -35.63
C LEU A 392 22.79 26.30 -37.09
N PRO A 393 21.89 27.27 -37.47
CA PRO A 393 22.27 28.65 -37.46
C PRO A 393 21.20 29.69 -37.00
N ARG A 394 21.75 30.78 -36.48
CA ARG A 394 21.08 32.04 -36.14
C ARG A 394 20.42 32.72 -37.34
N ARG A 395 19.28 33.36 -37.13
CA ARG A 395 18.89 34.63 -37.75
C ARG A 395 17.98 35.41 -36.80
N ASN A 396 18.49 36.56 -36.42
CA ASN A 396 17.80 37.75 -35.91
C ASN A 396 17.80 38.78 -37.07
N PRO A 397 17.21 39.98 -36.98
CA PRO A 397 15.96 40.44 -36.39
C PRO A 397 15.23 41.44 -37.31
N THR A 398 14.35 42.22 -36.72
CA THR A 398 13.82 43.53 -37.14
C THR A 398 12.47 43.55 -37.85
N GLY A 399 11.61 44.41 -37.31
CA GLY A 399 10.57 45.09 -38.05
C GLY A 399 9.33 45.43 -37.20
N ALA A 400 9.40 46.61 -36.58
CA ALA A 400 8.27 47.34 -36.00
C ALA A 400 7.19 47.64 -37.04
N THR A 401 5.91 47.76 -36.64
CA THR A 401 5.10 48.98 -36.70
C THR A 401 3.64 48.70 -36.43
N SER A 402 3.14 49.44 -35.50
CA SER A 402 1.81 50.04 -35.27
C SER A 402 0.74 49.97 -36.34
N ARG A 403 -0.53 49.79 -35.90
CA ARG A 403 -1.73 50.64 -36.05
C ARG A 403 -3.01 49.85 -35.79
N GLU A 404 -3.70 50.27 -34.77
CA GLU A 404 -5.02 50.94 -34.72
C GLU A 404 -6.14 50.36 -35.62
N GLY A 405 -7.28 50.11 -34.99
CA GLY A 405 -8.57 50.52 -35.56
C GLY A 405 -9.64 49.45 -35.67
N ARG A 406 -10.50 49.49 -34.75
CA ARG A 406 -11.96 49.35 -34.57
C ARG A 406 -12.40 48.18 -33.71
#